data_82d158d118512c7d82bf301a140e5431
#
_entry.id   82d158d118512c7d82bf301a140e5431
#
_cell.length_a   1.000
_cell.length_b   1.000
_cell.length_c   1.000
_cell.angle_alpha   90.00
_cell.angle_beta   90.00
_cell.angle_gamma   90.00
#
_symmetry.space_group_name_H-M   'P 1'
#
loop_
_entity.id
_entity.type
_entity.pdbx_description
1 polymer ?
#
loop_
_entity_poly.entity_id
_entity_poly.type
_entity_poly.pdbx_seq_one_letter_code
_entity_poly.pdbx_strand_id
1 'polypeptide(L)'
;MSRVKAGVVGVGKMGEYHVGVLAELQKVDLAGIVESNEKRGKSIAQRYEVPIFTDYRELFGKVDVVSIAVPTAQHYAVAMDFLNSGIHVLLEKPCTNNLKDAQELFKVAEKKNLTLHIGHVERFNGAVQELFKIVTEPIFVECTRMSPFTDRIKGDGVVLDVMIHDIDIVLNLIKSKVVKTNVLSSTVFSERDDLVVAQLQFENNCIANILASRASQNKVRTLEVTQKDSYVVLDYTDQEIYIHRQSSSEHQLSKGALRYKQESLIERIFVHKDNPLKLELQHFIDCVKNGSPRKVAVDSELYSLQIALDILDQIKKQKK
;
A
#
# COMPACT_ATOMS: atom_id res chain seq x y z
N MET A 1 17.27 -25.45 9.63
CA MET A 1 16.04 -24.77 10.12
C MET A 1 14.86 -25.20 9.25
N SER A 2 13.70 -25.55 9.83
CA SER A 2 12.50 -25.90 9.06
C SER A 2 12.04 -24.71 8.20
N ARG A 3 11.53 -25.00 7.00
CA ARG A 3 10.89 -24.00 6.15
C ARG A 3 9.50 -23.70 6.71
N VAL A 4 9.03 -22.45 6.50
CA VAL A 4 7.67 -22.04 6.84
C VAL A 4 6.73 -22.57 5.76
N LYS A 5 5.68 -23.29 6.12
CA LYS A 5 4.68 -23.79 5.18
C LYS A 5 3.70 -22.66 4.88
N ALA A 6 3.62 -22.25 3.63
CA ALA A 6 2.77 -21.16 3.18
C ALA A 6 1.65 -21.66 2.27
N GLY A 7 0.50 -21.00 2.35
CA GLY A 7 -0.61 -21.15 1.40
C GLY A 7 -0.99 -19.82 0.77
N VAL A 8 -1.61 -19.84 -0.41
CA VAL A 8 -2.19 -18.66 -1.05
C VAL A 8 -3.66 -18.92 -1.36
N VAL A 9 -4.54 -18.02 -0.91
CA VAL A 9 -5.99 -18.10 -1.12
C VAL A 9 -6.42 -17.00 -2.07
N GLY A 10 -6.99 -17.41 -3.22
CA GLY A 10 -7.30 -16.54 -4.34
C GLY A 10 -6.07 -16.30 -5.22
N VAL A 11 -6.03 -16.95 -6.39
CA VAL A 11 -4.92 -16.77 -7.33
C VAL A 11 -5.36 -15.98 -8.57
N GLY A 12 -6.06 -14.86 -8.32
CA GLY A 12 -6.22 -13.77 -9.27
C GLY A 12 -4.86 -13.15 -9.60
N LYS A 13 -4.84 -11.94 -10.17
CA LYS A 13 -3.57 -11.30 -10.57
C LYS A 13 -2.61 -11.09 -9.40
N MET A 14 -3.10 -10.57 -8.25
CA MET A 14 -2.23 -10.36 -7.07
C MET A 14 -1.81 -11.69 -6.48
N GLY A 15 -2.77 -12.61 -6.25
CA GLY A 15 -2.42 -13.92 -5.70
C GLY A 15 -1.42 -14.71 -6.56
N GLU A 16 -1.47 -14.62 -7.89
CA GLU A 16 -0.46 -15.21 -8.75
C GLU A 16 0.94 -14.61 -8.52
N TYR A 17 1.04 -13.29 -8.30
CA TYR A 17 2.30 -12.67 -7.92
C TYR A 17 2.80 -13.16 -6.56
N HIS A 18 1.90 -13.33 -5.57
CA HIS A 18 2.25 -13.90 -4.26
C HIS A 18 2.75 -15.34 -4.39
N VAL A 19 2.08 -16.17 -5.20
CA VAL A 19 2.54 -17.55 -5.49
C VAL A 19 3.95 -17.53 -6.07
N GLY A 20 4.20 -16.69 -7.09
CA GLY A 20 5.53 -16.60 -7.71
C GLY A 20 6.62 -16.20 -6.73
N VAL A 21 6.37 -15.20 -5.90
CA VAL A 21 7.34 -14.75 -4.90
C VAL A 21 7.56 -15.81 -3.81
N LEU A 22 6.48 -16.39 -3.26
CA LEU A 22 6.61 -17.40 -2.19
C LEU A 22 7.33 -18.65 -2.66
N ALA A 23 7.14 -19.07 -3.92
CA ALA A 23 7.83 -20.19 -4.52
C ALA A 23 9.36 -19.96 -4.64
N GLU A 24 9.80 -18.72 -4.80
CA GLU A 24 11.22 -18.34 -4.89
C GLU A 24 11.90 -18.17 -3.53
N LEU A 25 11.13 -17.96 -2.45
CA LEU A 25 11.71 -17.72 -1.13
C LEU A 25 12.28 -19.02 -0.50
N GLN A 26 13.59 -19.07 -0.34
CA GLN A 26 14.31 -20.26 0.21
C GLN A 26 13.82 -20.72 1.59
N LYS A 27 13.28 -19.79 2.40
CA LYS A 27 12.77 -20.06 3.76
C LYS A 27 11.33 -20.59 3.77
N VAL A 28 10.68 -20.69 2.61
CA VAL A 28 9.27 -21.05 2.45
C VAL A 28 9.13 -22.39 1.75
N ASP A 29 8.11 -23.14 2.16
CA ASP A 29 7.57 -24.31 1.47
C ASP A 29 6.14 -23.98 1.08
N LEU A 30 5.88 -23.79 -0.22
CA LEU A 30 4.56 -23.46 -0.72
C LEU A 30 3.68 -24.72 -0.76
N ALA A 31 2.93 -24.94 0.31
CA ALA A 31 2.17 -26.15 0.55
C ALA A 31 0.87 -26.25 -0.27
N GLY A 32 0.40 -25.14 -0.86
CA GLY A 32 -0.78 -25.17 -1.73
C GLY A 32 -1.36 -23.82 -2.05
N ILE A 33 -2.24 -23.84 -3.06
CA ILE A 33 -3.03 -22.70 -3.50
C ILE A 33 -4.50 -23.04 -3.49
N VAL A 34 -5.35 -22.02 -3.30
CA VAL A 34 -6.82 -22.15 -3.33
C VAL A 34 -7.38 -21.22 -4.40
N GLU A 35 -8.21 -21.76 -5.30
CA GLU A 35 -8.86 -21.00 -6.34
C GLU A 35 -10.19 -21.64 -6.74
N SER A 36 -11.24 -20.83 -6.76
CA SER A 36 -12.58 -21.27 -7.15
C SER A 36 -12.73 -21.49 -8.68
N ASN A 37 -11.95 -20.76 -9.48
CA ASN A 37 -11.88 -20.95 -10.91
C ASN A 37 -10.92 -22.12 -11.23
N GLU A 38 -11.47 -23.30 -11.46
CA GLU A 38 -10.72 -24.54 -11.68
C GLU A 38 -9.68 -24.43 -12.78
N LYS A 39 -10.02 -23.80 -13.93
CA LYS A 39 -9.11 -23.64 -15.06
C LYS A 39 -7.88 -22.79 -14.69
N ARG A 40 -8.10 -21.66 -14.02
CA ARG A 40 -7.04 -20.79 -13.54
C ARG A 40 -6.17 -21.48 -12.50
N GLY A 41 -6.83 -22.07 -11.50
CA GLY A 41 -6.13 -22.77 -10.43
C GLY A 41 -5.22 -23.88 -10.94
N LYS A 42 -5.72 -24.74 -11.83
CA LYS A 42 -4.92 -25.81 -12.47
C LYS A 42 -3.72 -25.27 -13.24
N SER A 43 -3.90 -24.17 -14.01
CA SER A 43 -2.80 -23.55 -14.77
C SER A 43 -1.69 -23.02 -13.87
N ILE A 44 -2.03 -22.39 -12.75
CA ILE A 44 -1.06 -21.84 -11.78
C ILE A 44 -0.41 -22.99 -10.99
N ALA A 45 -1.19 -23.96 -10.51
CA ALA A 45 -0.71 -25.11 -9.81
C ALA A 45 0.33 -25.90 -10.63
N GLN A 46 0.08 -26.10 -11.93
CA GLN A 46 1.02 -26.74 -12.83
C GLN A 46 2.29 -25.93 -13.05
N ARG A 47 2.19 -24.60 -13.18
CA ARG A 47 3.35 -23.70 -13.40
C ARG A 47 4.31 -23.69 -12.23
N TYR A 48 3.79 -23.73 -11.00
CA TYR A 48 4.58 -23.63 -9.77
C TYR A 48 4.75 -24.99 -9.06
N GLU A 49 4.24 -26.06 -9.64
CA GLU A 49 4.33 -27.44 -9.10
C GLU A 49 3.79 -27.54 -7.66
N VAL A 50 2.64 -26.89 -7.40
CA VAL A 50 2.02 -26.84 -6.06
C VAL A 50 0.65 -27.49 -6.04
N PRO A 51 0.23 -28.08 -4.90
CA PRO A 51 -1.14 -28.59 -4.73
C PRO A 51 -2.19 -27.47 -4.90
N ILE A 52 -3.32 -27.85 -5.51
CA ILE A 52 -4.49 -26.97 -5.64
C ILE A 52 -5.65 -27.50 -4.81
N PHE A 53 -6.37 -26.59 -4.17
CA PHE A 53 -7.58 -26.83 -3.42
C PHE A 53 -8.71 -25.91 -3.92
N THR A 54 -9.95 -26.30 -3.69
CA THR A 54 -11.15 -25.49 -4.03
C THR A 54 -11.76 -24.82 -2.80
N ASP A 55 -11.57 -25.40 -1.62
CA ASP A 55 -11.97 -24.85 -0.33
C ASP A 55 -10.72 -24.46 0.48
N TYR A 56 -10.63 -23.22 0.92
CA TYR A 56 -9.49 -22.72 1.71
C TYR A 56 -9.31 -23.44 3.05
N ARG A 57 -10.38 -24.04 3.59
CA ARG A 57 -10.32 -24.82 4.83
C ARG A 57 -9.46 -26.08 4.71
N GLU A 58 -9.24 -26.55 3.49
CA GLU A 58 -8.34 -27.66 3.23
C GLU A 58 -6.87 -27.36 3.55
N LEU A 59 -6.51 -26.09 3.70
CA LEU A 59 -5.18 -25.67 4.16
C LEU A 59 -5.00 -25.72 5.69
N PHE A 60 -6.09 -25.85 6.46
CA PHE A 60 -6.00 -25.91 7.92
C PHE A 60 -5.15 -27.11 8.37
N GLY A 61 -4.20 -26.85 9.27
CA GLY A 61 -3.23 -27.83 9.74
C GLY A 61 -2.13 -28.22 8.74
N LYS A 62 -2.17 -27.69 7.52
CA LYS A 62 -1.13 -27.92 6.49
C LYS A 62 -0.17 -26.76 6.33
N VAL A 63 -0.56 -25.54 6.73
CA VAL A 63 0.22 -24.32 6.59
C VAL A 63 0.43 -23.61 7.91
N ASP A 64 1.56 -22.92 8.04
CA ASP A 64 1.87 -22.04 9.17
C ASP A 64 1.38 -20.62 8.90
N VAL A 65 1.42 -20.21 7.64
CA VAL A 65 1.07 -18.87 7.18
C VAL A 65 0.19 -18.93 5.92
N VAL A 66 -0.66 -17.94 5.73
CA VAL A 66 -1.46 -17.79 4.53
C VAL A 66 -1.39 -16.38 3.98
N SER A 67 -1.30 -16.26 2.68
CA SER A 67 -1.54 -15.01 1.96
C SER A 67 -2.93 -15.04 1.33
N ILE A 68 -3.76 -14.03 1.62
CA ILE A 68 -5.15 -13.94 1.20
C ILE A 68 -5.30 -12.82 0.19
N ALA A 69 -5.64 -13.15 -1.05
CA ALA A 69 -5.83 -12.24 -2.18
C ALA A 69 -7.16 -12.49 -2.92
N VAL A 70 -8.20 -12.76 -2.15
CA VAL A 70 -9.60 -12.91 -2.62
C VAL A 70 -10.26 -11.52 -2.80
N PRO A 71 -11.46 -11.42 -3.36
CA PRO A 71 -12.22 -10.15 -3.37
C PRO A 71 -12.45 -9.62 -1.94
N THR A 72 -12.37 -8.29 -1.77
CA THR A 72 -12.45 -7.60 -0.47
C THR A 72 -13.64 -8.02 0.40
N ALA A 73 -14.79 -8.31 -0.23
CA ALA A 73 -15.99 -8.75 0.49
C ALA A 73 -15.80 -10.08 1.26
N GLN A 74 -14.80 -10.87 0.90
CA GLN A 74 -14.48 -12.16 1.54
C GLN A 74 -13.35 -12.05 2.56
N HIS A 75 -12.62 -10.92 2.61
CA HIS A 75 -11.42 -10.75 3.43
C HIS A 75 -11.67 -11.09 4.89
N TYR A 76 -12.71 -10.49 5.48
CA TYR A 76 -13.02 -10.69 6.91
C TYR A 76 -13.28 -12.16 7.23
N ALA A 77 -14.18 -12.82 6.51
CA ALA A 77 -14.58 -14.18 6.81
C ALA A 77 -13.42 -15.17 6.66
N VAL A 78 -12.67 -15.06 5.53
CA VAL A 78 -11.55 -15.95 5.25
C VAL A 78 -10.40 -15.73 6.25
N ALA A 79 -10.03 -14.46 6.53
CA ALA A 79 -8.97 -14.15 7.48
C ALA A 79 -9.33 -14.60 8.91
N MET A 80 -10.58 -14.40 9.34
CA MET A 80 -11.08 -14.82 10.63
C MET A 80 -10.98 -16.34 10.83
N ASP A 81 -11.35 -17.11 9.81
CA ASP A 81 -11.28 -18.58 9.86
C ASP A 81 -9.83 -19.06 10.00
N PHE A 82 -8.87 -18.45 9.26
CA PHE A 82 -7.44 -18.78 9.40
C PHE A 82 -6.88 -18.38 10.77
N LEU A 83 -7.18 -17.19 11.25
CA LEU A 83 -6.77 -16.75 12.59
C LEU A 83 -7.34 -17.67 13.67
N ASN A 84 -8.61 -18.09 13.53
CA ASN A 84 -9.22 -19.03 14.46
C ASN A 84 -8.58 -20.41 14.43
N SER A 85 -8.05 -20.81 13.28
CA SER A 85 -7.30 -22.06 13.10
C SER A 85 -5.82 -21.99 13.52
N GLY A 86 -5.38 -20.84 14.09
CA GLY A 86 -4.00 -20.68 14.57
C GLY A 86 -2.96 -20.40 13.47
N ILE A 87 -3.39 -19.88 12.32
CA ILE A 87 -2.55 -19.62 11.15
C ILE A 87 -2.30 -18.12 11.01
N HIS A 88 -1.03 -17.72 10.80
CA HIS A 88 -0.64 -16.34 10.55
C HIS A 88 -1.14 -15.86 9.18
N VAL A 89 -1.54 -14.60 9.06
CA VAL A 89 -2.23 -14.07 7.88
C VAL A 89 -1.52 -12.84 7.32
N LEU A 90 -1.23 -12.85 6.02
CA LEU A 90 -1.02 -11.66 5.23
C LEU A 90 -2.30 -11.47 4.39
N LEU A 91 -3.00 -10.37 4.61
CA LEU A 91 -4.26 -10.04 3.98
C LEU A 91 -4.07 -8.88 2.99
N GLU A 92 -4.48 -9.05 1.76
CA GLU A 92 -4.44 -7.96 0.77
C GLU A 92 -5.28 -6.75 1.19
N LYS A 93 -4.86 -5.58 0.70
CA LYS A 93 -5.61 -4.34 0.90
C LYS A 93 -6.89 -4.28 0.02
N PRO A 94 -7.92 -3.55 0.43
CA PRO A 94 -8.11 -3.01 1.78
C PRO A 94 -8.34 -4.13 2.78
N CYS A 95 -7.96 -3.94 4.04
CA CYS A 95 -8.15 -4.96 5.07
C CYS A 95 -9.59 -5.50 5.08
N THR A 96 -10.55 -4.60 5.15
CA THR A 96 -12.00 -4.88 5.13
C THR A 96 -12.76 -3.69 4.54
N ASN A 97 -14.08 -3.85 4.36
CA ASN A 97 -14.97 -2.77 3.90
C ASN A 97 -15.49 -1.86 5.04
N ASN A 98 -15.16 -2.16 6.29
CA ASN A 98 -15.54 -1.36 7.44
C ASN A 98 -14.51 -1.51 8.58
N LEU A 99 -14.42 -0.49 9.43
CA LEU A 99 -13.41 -0.44 10.49
C LEU A 99 -13.63 -1.49 11.58
N LYS A 100 -14.89 -1.83 11.89
CA LYS A 100 -15.24 -2.78 12.94
C LYS A 100 -14.66 -4.16 12.67
N ASP A 101 -14.84 -4.66 11.46
CA ASP A 101 -14.31 -5.96 11.04
C ASP A 101 -12.77 -5.98 11.08
N ALA A 102 -12.12 -4.88 10.63
CA ALA A 102 -10.67 -4.75 10.72
C ALA A 102 -10.17 -4.81 12.17
N GLN A 103 -10.79 -4.04 13.07
CA GLN A 103 -10.47 -4.04 14.50
C GLN A 103 -10.63 -5.43 15.13
N GLU A 104 -11.68 -6.15 14.75
CA GLU A 104 -11.93 -7.50 15.25
C GLU A 104 -10.87 -8.50 14.80
N LEU A 105 -10.44 -8.45 13.52
CA LEU A 105 -9.35 -9.28 13.00
C LEU A 105 -8.06 -9.05 13.79
N PHE A 106 -7.66 -7.80 14.01
CA PHE A 106 -6.44 -7.48 14.78
C PHE A 106 -6.55 -7.93 16.23
N LYS A 107 -7.71 -7.75 16.87
CA LYS A 107 -7.97 -8.20 18.25
C LYS A 107 -7.85 -9.73 18.38
N VAL A 108 -8.38 -10.48 17.42
CA VAL A 108 -8.26 -11.95 17.41
C VAL A 108 -6.82 -12.37 17.18
N ALA A 109 -6.11 -11.75 16.24
CA ALA A 109 -4.70 -12.02 15.98
C ALA A 109 -3.86 -11.79 17.23
N GLU A 110 -4.03 -10.65 17.91
CA GLU A 110 -3.34 -10.32 19.16
C GLU A 110 -3.63 -11.35 20.26
N LYS A 111 -4.91 -11.65 20.52
CA LYS A 111 -5.34 -12.63 21.54
C LYS A 111 -4.72 -14.02 21.33
N LYS A 112 -4.48 -14.39 20.08
CA LYS A 112 -3.92 -15.71 19.72
C LYS A 112 -2.40 -15.68 19.50
N ASN A 113 -1.75 -14.53 19.70
CA ASN A 113 -0.33 -14.32 19.38
C ASN A 113 0.01 -14.65 17.91
N LEU A 114 -0.88 -14.28 17.00
CA LEU A 114 -0.71 -14.47 15.57
C LEU A 114 -0.31 -13.16 14.88
N THR A 115 0.47 -13.29 13.82
CA THR A 115 0.82 -12.18 12.95
C THR A 115 -0.30 -11.98 11.94
N LEU A 116 -0.88 -10.77 11.91
CA LEU A 116 -1.77 -10.31 10.84
C LEU A 116 -1.12 -9.09 10.19
N HIS A 117 -0.71 -9.17 8.93
CA HIS A 117 -0.22 -8.05 8.12
C HIS A 117 -1.23 -7.69 7.04
N ILE A 118 -1.30 -6.42 6.69
CA ILE A 118 -2.07 -5.93 5.55
C ILE A 118 -1.12 -5.62 4.40
N GLY A 119 -1.50 -6.03 3.18
CA GLY A 119 -0.71 -5.93 1.97
C GLY A 119 -0.53 -4.50 1.45
N HIS A 120 0.13 -3.65 2.21
CA HIS A 120 0.53 -2.31 1.80
C HIS A 120 1.91 -2.33 1.14
N VAL A 121 1.98 -2.95 -0.03
CA VAL A 121 3.22 -3.20 -0.78
C VAL A 121 4.09 -1.96 -1.02
N GLU A 122 3.47 -0.77 -1.16
CA GLU A 122 4.21 0.48 -1.39
C GLU A 122 5.10 0.89 -0.19
N ARG A 123 4.84 0.40 1.02
CA ARG A 123 5.72 0.57 2.19
C ARG A 123 7.10 -0.08 2.00
N PHE A 124 7.18 -1.05 1.09
CA PHE A 124 8.39 -1.79 0.77
C PHE A 124 9.07 -1.31 -0.51
N ASN A 125 8.51 -0.29 -1.16
CA ASN A 125 9.13 0.41 -2.28
C ASN A 125 10.40 1.11 -1.78
N GLY A 126 11.53 0.87 -2.43
CA GLY A 126 12.83 1.41 -1.99
C GLY A 126 12.85 2.94 -1.90
N ALA A 127 12.20 3.62 -2.86
CA ALA A 127 12.09 5.08 -2.83
C ALA A 127 11.25 5.56 -1.64
N VAL A 128 10.15 4.88 -1.29
CA VAL A 128 9.35 5.22 -0.11
C VAL A 128 10.14 5.04 1.18
N GLN A 129 10.97 3.99 1.26
CA GLN A 129 11.81 3.78 2.44
C GLN A 129 12.87 4.87 2.61
N GLU A 130 13.45 5.37 1.51
CA GLU A 130 14.36 6.52 1.55
C GLU A 130 13.61 7.83 1.85
N LEU A 131 12.41 8.04 1.29
CA LEU A 131 11.57 9.20 1.58
C LEU A 131 11.33 9.39 3.08
N PHE A 132 11.02 8.33 3.82
CA PHE A 132 10.82 8.37 5.28
C PHE A 132 12.06 8.78 6.07
N LYS A 133 13.27 8.69 5.50
CA LYS A 133 14.51 9.13 6.11
C LYS A 133 14.82 10.60 5.80
N ILE A 134 14.40 11.07 4.63
CA ILE A 134 14.71 12.40 4.09
C ILE A 134 13.72 13.44 4.58
N VAL A 135 12.43 13.08 4.64
CA VAL A 135 11.37 14.02 5.02
C VAL A 135 11.24 14.08 6.53
N THR A 136 11.44 15.29 7.08
CA THR A 136 11.38 15.52 8.53
C THR A 136 10.21 16.41 8.95
N GLU A 137 10.00 17.52 8.24
CA GLU A 137 8.98 18.55 8.55
C GLU A 137 8.18 18.91 7.29
N PRO A 138 7.30 18.03 6.81
CA PRO A 138 6.52 18.30 5.62
C PRO A 138 5.53 19.44 5.87
N ILE A 139 5.49 20.41 4.95
CA ILE A 139 4.55 21.53 4.94
C ILE A 139 3.37 21.21 4.02
N PHE A 140 3.69 20.66 2.84
CA PHE A 140 2.71 20.26 1.85
C PHE A 140 3.14 18.94 1.20
N VAL A 141 2.18 18.03 1.01
CA VAL A 141 2.38 16.74 0.33
C VAL A 141 1.38 16.64 -0.80
N GLU A 142 1.85 16.34 -2.01
CA GLU A 142 1.01 16.08 -3.16
C GLU A 142 1.23 14.65 -3.66
N CYS A 143 0.14 13.90 -3.80
CA CYS A 143 0.16 12.55 -4.37
C CYS A 143 -0.69 12.52 -5.62
N THR A 144 -0.11 12.01 -6.70
CA THR A 144 -0.81 11.78 -7.96
C THR A 144 -0.68 10.33 -8.36
N ARG A 145 -1.82 9.62 -8.39
CA ARG A 145 -1.88 8.22 -8.84
C ARG A 145 -2.96 8.06 -9.91
N MET A 146 -2.53 7.97 -11.14
CA MET A 146 -3.42 7.88 -12.30
C MET A 146 -3.10 6.65 -13.14
N SER A 147 -4.13 6.08 -13.76
CA SER A 147 -4.01 4.96 -14.70
C SER A 147 -5.17 4.94 -15.70
N PRO A 148 -5.02 4.25 -16.84
CA PRO A 148 -6.14 3.93 -17.71
C PRO A 148 -7.15 3.02 -16.99
N PHE A 149 -8.42 3.16 -17.41
CA PHE A 149 -9.49 2.28 -16.95
C PHE A 149 -9.27 0.85 -17.46
N THR A 150 -9.61 -0.11 -16.62
CA THR A 150 -9.62 -1.53 -17.02
C THR A 150 -10.91 -2.18 -16.53
N ASP A 151 -11.61 -2.90 -17.41
CA ASP A 151 -12.88 -3.60 -17.11
C ASP A 151 -12.81 -4.58 -15.92
N ARG A 152 -11.63 -4.95 -15.54
CA ARG A 152 -11.38 -5.91 -14.47
C ARG A 152 -11.69 -5.37 -13.08
N ILE A 153 -11.67 -4.03 -12.89
CA ILE A 153 -11.80 -3.36 -11.58
C ILE A 153 -13.20 -2.75 -11.47
N LYS A 154 -14.25 -3.58 -11.58
CA LYS A 154 -15.65 -3.09 -11.51
C LYS A 154 -16.22 -3.06 -10.08
N GLY A 155 -15.61 -3.76 -9.12
CA GLY A 155 -16.17 -3.94 -7.78
C GLY A 155 -15.91 -2.79 -6.81
N ASP A 156 -14.66 -2.34 -6.73
CA ASP A 156 -14.22 -1.32 -5.79
C ASP A 156 -14.05 0.05 -6.47
N GLY A 157 -14.39 1.14 -5.76
CA GLY A 157 -14.10 2.49 -6.19
C GLY A 157 -12.62 2.82 -6.07
N VAL A 158 -12.18 3.90 -6.72
CA VAL A 158 -10.76 4.29 -6.78
C VAL A 158 -10.15 4.58 -5.40
N VAL A 159 -10.96 4.88 -4.38
CA VAL A 159 -10.47 5.16 -3.01
C VAL A 159 -9.84 3.91 -2.39
N LEU A 160 -10.57 2.80 -2.29
CA LEU A 160 -10.09 1.56 -1.66
C LEU A 160 -9.16 0.75 -2.57
N ASP A 161 -9.26 0.94 -3.89
CA ASP A 161 -8.40 0.22 -4.83
C ASP A 161 -7.05 0.93 -5.05
N VAL A 162 -7.06 2.26 -5.19
CA VAL A 162 -5.90 3.04 -5.65
C VAL A 162 -5.41 4.03 -4.59
N MET A 163 -6.31 4.92 -4.09
CA MET A 163 -5.95 6.02 -3.19
C MET A 163 -5.43 5.55 -1.83
N ILE A 164 -5.88 4.39 -1.35
CA ILE A 164 -5.50 3.85 -0.05
C ILE A 164 -3.98 3.67 0.12
N HIS A 165 -3.25 3.41 -0.97
CA HIS A 165 -1.79 3.33 -0.93
C HIS A 165 -1.15 4.67 -0.57
N ASP A 166 -1.64 5.76 -1.17
CA ASP A 166 -1.11 7.11 -0.94
C ASP A 166 -1.59 7.65 0.41
N ILE A 167 -2.83 7.36 0.82
CA ILE A 167 -3.32 7.65 2.18
C ILE A 167 -2.39 7.02 3.21
N ASP A 168 -2.05 5.76 3.06
CA ASP A 168 -1.19 5.04 3.96
C ASP A 168 0.21 5.66 4.06
N ILE A 169 0.84 5.96 2.93
CA ILE A 169 2.17 6.58 2.90
C ILE A 169 2.14 7.98 3.51
N VAL A 170 1.15 8.80 3.16
CA VAL A 170 1.00 10.18 3.67
C VAL A 170 0.82 10.21 5.19
N LEU A 171 -0.04 9.35 5.74
CA LEU A 171 -0.25 9.28 7.19
C LEU A 171 1.00 8.85 7.94
N ASN A 172 1.75 7.88 7.40
CA ASN A 172 3.00 7.43 7.98
C ASN A 172 4.16 8.43 7.80
N LEU A 173 4.10 9.29 6.79
CA LEU A 173 5.09 10.35 6.54
C LEU A 173 4.89 11.55 7.47
N ILE A 174 3.65 12.04 7.58
CA ILE A 174 3.34 13.27 8.32
C ILE A 174 3.27 13.01 9.83
N LYS A 175 2.85 11.80 10.25
CA LYS A 175 2.77 11.38 11.67
C LYS A 175 1.98 12.33 12.57
N SER A 176 0.91 12.91 12.04
CA SER A 176 -0.01 13.81 12.73
C SER A 176 -1.45 13.42 12.44
N LYS A 177 -2.40 13.85 13.26
CA LYS A 177 -3.81 13.53 13.05
C LYS A 177 -4.42 14.42 11.98
N VAL A 178 -5.32 13.85 11.18
CA VAL A 178 -6.15 14.59 10.23
C VAL A 178 -7.26 15.30 11.00
N VAL A 179 -7.38 16.61 10.83
CA VAL A 179 -8.39 17.45 11.50
C VAL A 179 -9.48 17.91 10.54
N LYS A 180 -9.20 17.91 9.23
CA LYS A 180 -10.18 18.29 8.20
C LYS A 180 -9.91 17.53 6.91
N THR A 181 -11.01 17.13 6.26
CA THR A 181 -10.99 16.44 4.97
C THR A 181 -11.97 17.12 4.02
N ASN A 182 -11.54 17.48 2.82
CA ASN A 182 -12.38 17.93 1.71
C ASN A 182 -12.24 16.94 0.56
N VAL A 183 -13.35 16.55 -0.05
CA VAL A 183 -13.34 15.53 -1.11
C VAL A 183 -14.15 15.99 -2.31
N LEU A 184 -13.61 15.76 -3.51
CA LEU A 184 -14.33 15.87 -4.77
C LEU A 184 -14.21 14.55 -5.52
N SER A 185 -15.28 14.10 -6.16
CA SER A 185 -15.27 12.85 -6.90
C SER A 185 -16.04 12.93 -8.21
N SER A 186 -15.68 12.05 -9.14
CA SER A 186 -16.39 11.89 -10.41
C SER A 186 -16.49 10.41 -10.79
N THR A 187 -17.64 10.05 -11.32
CA THR A 187 -17.94 8.76 -11.93
C THR A 187 -17.83 8.91 -13.44
N VAL A 188 -16.97 8.17 -14.12
CA VAL A 188 -16.65 8.36 -15.55
C VAL A 188 -16.95 7.10 -16.37
N PHE A 189 -16.39 5.95 -15.98
CA PHE A 189 -16.46 4.68 -16.75
C PHE A 189 -17.17 3.56 -16.01
N SER A 190 -17.35 3.66 -14.70
CA SER A 190 -17.99 2.65 -13.88
C SER A 190 -19.16 3.23 -13.08
N GLU A 191 -19.86 2.40 -12.32
CA GLU A 191 -20.89 2.87 -11.36
C GLU A 191 -20.28 3.41 -10.04
N ARG A 192 -18.96 3.38 -9.91
CA ARG A 192 -18.22 3.84 -8.74
C ARG A 192 -17.43 5.10 -9.08
N ASP A 193 -16.81 5.70 -8.09
CA ASP A 193 -15.92 6.84 -8.30
C ASP A 193 -14.65 6.38 -9.03
N ASP A 194 -14.39 6.96 -10.20
CA ASP A 194 -13.24 6.69 -11.03
C ASP A 194 -12.15 7.74 -10.88
N LEU A 195 -12.50 8.91 -10.35
CA LEU A 195 -11.61 10.00 -10.02
C LEU A 195 -12.02 10.58 -8.66
N VAL A 196 -11.04 10.72 -7.76
CA VAL A 196 -11.23 11.34 -6.45
C VAL A 196 -10.03 12.24 -6.15
N VAL A 197 -10.33 13.44 -5.65
CA VAL A 197 -9.37 14.36 -5.05
C VAL A 197 -9.73 14.49 -3.58
N ALA A 198 -8.78 14.19 -2.69
CA ALA A 198 -8.95 14.36 -1.26
C ALA A 198 -7.88 15.31 -0.72
N GLN A 199 -8.30 16.36 -0.02
CA GLN A 199 -7.43 17.28 0.68
C GLN A 199 -7.53 17.01 2.18
N LEU A 200 -6.41 16.73 2.80
CA LEU A 200 -6.29 16.44 4.23
C LEU A 200 -5.51 17.56 4.91
N GLN A 201 -6.06 18.15 5.96
CA GLN A 201 -5.36 19.07 6.85
C GLN A 201 -5.02 18.35 8.15
N PHE A 202 -3.80 18.51 8.62
CA PHE A 202 -3.27 17.87 9.81
C PHE A 202 -3.15 18.83 10.99
N GLU A 203 -3.14 18.30 12.22
CA GLU A 203 -2.97 19.09 13.46
C GLU A 203 -1.69 19.93 13.46
N ASN A 204 -0.60 19.45 12.84
CA ASN A 204 0.66 20.18 12.67
C ASN A 204 0.63 21.22 11.54
N ASN A 205 -0.54 21.55 11.00
CA ASN A 205 -0.79 22.44 9.86
C ASN A 205 -0.25 21.96 8.51
N CYS A 206 0.31 20.77 8.39
CA CYS A 206 0.62 20.18 7.11
C CYS A 206 -0.67 19.95 6.31
N ILE A 207 -0.59 20.10 5.00
CA ILE A 207 -1.69 19.83 4.07
C ILE A 207 -1.23 18.73 3.11
N ALA A 208 -2.09 17.74 2.87
CA ALA A 208 -1.89 16.78 1.81
C ALA A 208 -3.02 16.86 0.76
N ASN A 209 -2.64 16.83 -0.51
CA ASN A 209 -3.54 16.73 -1.66
C ASN A 209 -3.31 15.36 -2.34
N ILE A 210 -4.33 14.54 -2.39
CA ILE A 210 -4.24 13.16 -2.91
C ILE A 210 -5.19 13.03 -4.08
N LEU A 211 -4.64 12.87 -5.29
CA LEU A 211 -5.38 12.60 -6.52
C LEU A 211 -5.25 11.13 -6.89
N ALA A 212 -6.36 10.43 -6.94
CA ALA A 212 -6.44 9.08 -7.50
C ALA A 212 -7.42 9.05 -8.67
N SER A 213 -6.97 8.53 -9.81
CA SER A 213 -7.80 8.43 -11.02
C SER A 213 -7.51 7.14 -11.78
N ARG A 214 -8.57 6.51 -12.26
CA ARG A 214 -8.52 5.45 -13.27
C ARG A 214 -9.20 5.88 -14.59
N ALA A 215 -9.31 7.20 -14.78
CA ALA A 215 -9.88 7.82 -15.97
C ALA A 215 -8.82 8.56 -16.81
N SER A 216 -7.54 8.32 -16.56
CA SER A 216 -6.43 8.91 -17.31
C SER A 216 -5.97 8.00 -18.43
N GLN A 217 -5.43 8.59 -19.52
CA GLN A 217 -4.75 7.82 -20.57
C GLN A 217 -3.30 7.49 -20.21
N ASN A 218 -2.72 8.20 -19.24
CA ASN A 218 -1.36 8.02 -18.79
C ASN A 218 -1.31 7.35 -17.43
N LYS A 219 -0.26 6.55 -17.21
CA LYS A 219 0.07 6.02 -15.89
C LYS A 219 1.04 6.96 -15.19
N VAL A 220 0.59 7.58 -14.09
CA VAL A 220 1.40 8.47 -13.24
C VAL A 220 1.32 7.98 -11.81
N ARG A 221 2.45 7.93 -11.12
CA ARG A 221 2.53 7.55 -9.70
C ARG A 221 3.64 8.34 -9.04
N THR A 222 3.31 9.53 -8.54
CA THR A 222 4.27 10.45 -7.92
C THR A 222 3.81 10.88 -6.54
N LEU A 223 4.79 11.19 -5.69
CA LEU A 223 4.59 11.86 -4.42
C LEU A 223 5.60 13.00 -4.32
N GLU A 224 5.12 14.18 -3.99
CA GLU A 224 5.91 15.40 -3.92
C GLU A 224 5.77 16.01 -2.53
N VAL A 225 6.89 16.44 -1.93
CA VAL A 225 6.90 16.98 -0.57
C VAL A 225 7.61 18.32 -0.56
N THR A 226 6.90 19.36 -0.11
CA THR A 226 7.48 20.65 0.20
C THR A 226 7.89 20.69 1.68
N GLN A 227 9.14 21.00 1.93
CA GLN A 227 9.71 21.33 3.24
C GLN A 227 10.26 22.76 3.21
N LYS A 228 10.68 23.28 4.34
CA LYS A 228 11.20 24.65 4.44
C LYS A 228 12.42 24.91 3.54
N ASP A 229 13.28 23.91 3.40
CA ASP A 229 14.61 24.02 2.75
C ASP A 229 14.73 23.15 1.51
N SER A 230 13.71 22.38 1.17
CA SER A 230 13.77 21.43 0.06
C SER A 230 12.39 21.09 -0.51
N TYR A 231 12.41 20.66 -1.76
CA TYR A 231 11.28 20.07 -2.46
C TYR A 231 11.69 18.68 -2.95
N VAL A 232 11.00 17.67 -2.47
CA VAL A 232 11.32 16.26 -2.74
C VAL A 232 10.29 15.69 -3.72
N VAL A 233 10.77 15.07 -4.80
CA VAL A 233 9.95 14.40 -5.80
C VAL A 233 10.27 12.92 -5.81
N LEU A 234 9.26 12.08 -5.63
CA LEU A 234 9.36 10.62 -5.67
C LEU A 234 8.52 10.09 -6.83
N ASP A 235 9.13 9.23 -7.67
CA ASP A 235 8.43 8.37 -8.63
C ASP A 235 8.38 6.94 -8.09
N TYR A 236 7.16 6.43 -7.87
CA TYR A 236 6.95 5.06 -7.36
C TYR A 236 7.28 3.99 -8.41
N THR A 237 7.06 4.30 -9.69
CA THR A 237 7.23 3.32 -10.78
C THR A 237 8.70 3.05 -11.03
N ASP A 238 9.48 4.13 -11.12
CA ASP A 238 10.91 4.07 -11.38
C ASP A 238 11.73 3.90 -10.09
N GLN A 239 11.08 4.01 -8.94
CA GLN A 239 11.71 4.02 -7.61
C GLN A 239 12.86 5.03 -7.56
N GLU A 240 12.54 6.28 -7.84
CA GLU A 240 13.51 7.38 -7.87
C GLU A 240 13.08 8.53 -6.96
N ILE A 241 14.08 9.20 -6.37
CA ILE A 241 13.89 10.40 -5.55
C ILE A 241 14.85 11.47 -6.03
N TYR A 242 14.30 12.67 -6.18
CA TYR A 242 15.02 13.89 -6.46
C TYR A 242 14.74 14.92 -5.37
N ILE A 243 15.78 15.57 -4.88
CA ILE A 243 15.69 16.66 -3.90
C ILE A 243 16.11 17.95 -4.59
N HIS A 244 15.20 18.90 -4.65
CA HIS A 244 15.47 20.24 -5.17
C HIS A 244 15.74 21.17 -4.01
N ARG A 245 16.90 21.85 -4.02
CA ARG A 245 17.28 22.89 -3.06
C ARG A 245 17.55 24.19 -3.79
N GLN A 246 17.13 25.30 -3.18
CA GLN A 246 17.51 26.61 -3.67
C GLN A 246 18.83 27.02 -3.04
N SER A 247 19.79 27.42 -3.86
CA SER A 247 20.99 28.10 -3.44
C SER A 247 20.90 29.53 -3.95
N SER A 248 20.87 30.51 -3.05
CA SER A 248 20.98 31.92 -3.40
C SER A 248 22.43 32.35 -3.18
N SER A 249 23.16 32.63 -4.25
CA SER A 249 24.45 33.30 -4.16
C SER A 249 24.31 34.75 -4.61
N GLU A 250 24.65 35.71 -3.72
CA GLU A 250 24.82 37.11 -4.10
C GLU A 250 26.20 37.29 -4.72
N HIS A 251 26.25 37.56 -6.01
CA HIS A 251 27.48 37.96 -6.65
C HIS A 251 27.49 39.47 -6.90
N GLN A 252 28.36 40.17 -6.20
CA GLN A 252 28.66 41.59 -6.45
C GLN A 252 29.65 41.69 -7.63
N LEU A 253 29.13 41.96 -8.83
CA LEU A 253 29.92 41.94 -10.07
C LEU A 253 30.65 43.28 -10.35
N SER A 254 30.22 44.41 -9.73
CA SER A 254 30.90 45.71 -9.77
C SER A 254 30.17 46.73 -8.89
N LYS A 255 30.77 47.88 -8.61
CA LYS A 255 30.10 49.00 -7.92
C LYS A 255 28.85 49.44 -8.67
N GLY A 256 27.66 49.03 -8.17
CA GLY A 256 26.37 49.46 -8.66
C GLY A 256 25.52 48.41 -9.43
N ALA A 257 26.00 47.20 -9.66
CA ALA A 257 25.18 46.10 -10.27
C ALA A 257 25.14 44.88 -9.37
N LEU A 258 24.02 44.71 -8.63
CA LEU A 258 23.64 43.48 -7.96
C LEU A 258 22.96 42.55 -8.97
N ARG A 259 23.56 41.43 -9.27
CA ARG A 259 22.88 40.34 -9.99
C ARG A 259 22.58 39.22 -8.99
N TYR A 260 21.31 38.96 -8.78
CA TYR A 260 20.87 37.73 -8.09
C TYR A 260 21.00 36.56 -9.05
N LYS A 261 21.85 35.60 -8.73
CA LYS A 261 21.88 34.31 -9.44
C LYS A 261 21.15 33.28 -8.55
N GLN A 262 19.98 32.87 -8.99
CA GLN A 262 19.29 31.78 -8.37
C GLN A 262 19.83 30.48 -8.97
N GLU A 263 20.49 29.68 -8.15
CA GLU A 263 20.93 28.34 -8.53
C GLU A 263 19.99 27.29 -7.92
N SER A 264 19.57 26.32 -8.71
CA SER A 264 18.83 25.17 -8.21
C SER A 264 19.77 23.96 -8.19
N LEU A 265 19.95 23.37 -7.03
CA LEU A 265 20.66 22.12 -6.87
C LEU A 265 19.65 20.98 -6.90
N ILE A 266 19.85 20.01 -7.79
CA ILE A 266 19.04 18.77 -7.85
C ILE A 266 19.93 17.61 -7.44
N GLU A 267 19.60 17.00 -6.33
CA GLU A 267 20.24 15.78 -5.84
C GLU A 267 19.39 14.57 -6.21
N ARG A 268 19.99 13.60 -6.88
CA ARG A 268 19.36 12.29 -7.09
C ARG A 268 19.79 11.33 -6.00
N ILE A 269 18.85 10.82 -5.24
CA ILE A 269 19.12 9.88 -4.15
C ILE A 269 19.33 8.48 -4.70
N PHE A 270 20.37 7.81 -4.21
CA PHE A 270 20.56 6.40 -4.52
C PHE A 270 19.48 5.58 -3.80
N VAL A 271 18.70 4.83 -4.57
CA VAL A 271 17.65 3.93 -4.09
C VAL A 271 18.03 2.50 -4.43
N HIS A 272 18.05 1.64 -3.44
CA HIS A 272 18.17 0.19 -3.68
C HIS A 272 16.85 -0.34 -4.22
N LYS A 273 16.81 -0.57 -5.54
CA LYS A 273 15.62 -1.06 -6.25
C LYS A 273 15.51 -2.57 -6.10
N ASP A 274 14.51 -3.03 -5.39
CA ASP A 274 14.14 -4.45 -5.28
C ASP A 274 12.63 -4.59 -5.53
N ASN A 275 12.15 -5.82 -5.66
CA ASN A 275 10.73 -6.10 -5.80
C ASN A 275 10.01 -5.84 -4.47
N PRO A 276 9.13 -4.81 -4.35
CA PRO A 276 8.47 -4.46 -3.09
C PRO A 276 7.63 -5.61 -2.52
N LEU A 277 6.95 -6.38 -3.38
CA LEU A 277 6.14 -7.52 -2.95
C LEU A 277 7.01 -8.63 -2.35
N LYS A 278 8.20 -8.86 -2.92
CA LYS A 278 9.16 -9.82 -2.36
C LYS A 278 9.63 -9.40 -0.98
N LEU A 279 9.94 -8.12 -0.81
CA LEU A 279 10.35 -7.57 0.49
C LEU A 279 9.23 -7.63 1.53
N GLU A 280 7.98 -7.38 1.13
CA GLU A 280 6.80 -7.49 1.99
C GLU A 280 6.60 -8.93 2.48
N LEU A 281 6.54 -9.89 1.56
CA LEU A 281 6.36 -11.30 1.89
C LEU A 281 7.52 -11.83 2.74
N GLN A 282 8.76 -11.46 2.40
CA GLN A 282 9.93 -11.82 3.19
C GLN A 282 9.86 -11.26 4.62
N HIS A 283 9.47 -9.99 4.77
CA HIS A 283 9.26 -9.35 6.06
C HIS A 283 8.17 -10.06 6.88
N PHE A 284 7.04 -10.41 6.26
CA PHE A 284 5.98 -11.17 6.91
C PHE A 284 6.50 -12.54 7.42
N ILE A 285 7.21 -13.29 6.58
CA ILE A 285 7.82 -14.56 6.97
C ILE A 285 8.84 -14.38 8.12
N ASP A 286 9.64 -13.32 8.09
CA ASP A 286 10.62 -13.03 9.14
C ASP A 286 9.94 -12.62 10.46
N CYS A 287 8.80 -11.92 10.43
CA CYS A 287 7.98 -11.64 11.62
C CYS A 287 7.46 -12.94 12.25
N VAL A 288 6.97 -13.86 11.44
CA VAL A 288 6.43 -15.14 11.94
C VAL A 288 7.55 -16.05 12.46
N LYS A 289 8.64 -16.20 11.71
CA LYS A 289 9.70 -17.17 12.01
C LYS A 289 10.68 -16.72 13.09
N ASN A 290 11.03 -15.43 13.06
CA ASN A 290 12.12 -14.86 13.85
C ASN A 290 11.61 -13.89 14.93
N GLY A 291 10.30 -13.63 15.00
CA GLY A 291 9.74 -12.60 15.89
C GLY A 291 10.18 -11.18 15.53
N SER A 292 10.55 -10.92 14.27
CA SER A 292 10.94 -9.58 13.82
C SER A 292 9.81 -8.59 14.08
N PRO A 293 10.10 -7.36 14.53
CA PRO A 293 9.05 -6.37 14.78
C PRO A 293 8.35 -5.96 13.48
N ARG A 294 7.07 -5.64 13.59
CA ARG A 294 6.30 -5.07 12.47
C ARG A 294 6.91 -3.72 12.05
N LYS A 295 6.97 -3.46 10.75
CA LYS A 295 7.41 -2.13 10.24
C LYS A 295 6.41 -1.03 10.53
N VAL A 296 5.12 -1.35 10.60
CA VAL A 296 4.03 -0.40 10.84
C VAL A 296 3.16 -0.90 11.98
N ALA A 297 2.80 0.00 12.87
CA ALA A 297 1.92 -0.30 13.99
C ALA A 297 0.48 -0.59 13.52
N VAL A 298 -0.24 -1.42 14.27
CA VAL A 298 -1.65 -1.76 13.99
C VAL A 298 -2.52 -0.50 13.93
N ASP A 299 -2.30 0.44 14.83
CA ASP A 299 -3.07 1.71 14.86
C ASP A 299 -2.91 2.50 13.55
N SER A 300 -1.71 2.50 12.95
CA SER A 300 -1.49 3.17 11.66
C SER A 300 -2.23 2.48 10.51
N GLU A 301 -2.30 1.14 10.53
CA GLU A 301 -3.07 0.39 9.53
C GLU A 301 -4.57 0.64 9.63
N LEU A 302 -5.10 0.64 10.86
CA LEU A 302 -6.50 0.95 11.13
C LEU A 302 -6.82 2.41 10.78
N TYR A 303 -5.90 3.32 11.03
CA TYR A 303 -6.07 4.74 10.74
C TYR A 303 -6.09 5.01 9.22
N SER A 304 -5.25 4.33 8.45
CA SER A 304 -5.27 4.42 6.98
C SER A 304 -6.62 3.96 6.41
N LEU A 305 -7.17 2.86 6.92
CA LEU A 305 -8.50 2.39 6.55
C LEU A 305 -9.60 3.38 6.98
N GLN A 306 -9.52 3.93 8.20
CA GLN A 306 -10.49 4.91 8.71
C GLN A 306 -10.57 6.14 7.80
N ILE A 307 -9.44 6.75 7.45
CA ILE A 307 -9.40 7.92 6.55
C ILE A 307 -9.97 7.58 5.18
N ALA A 308 -9.66 6.40 4.63
CA ALA A 308 -10.24 5.97 3.35
C ALA A 308 -11.78 5.83 3.42
N LEU A 309 -12.31 5.30 4.53
CA LEU A 309 -13.74 5.17 4.77
C LEU A 309 -14.41 6.54 5.00
N ASP A 310 -13.77 7.46 5.71
CA ASP A 310 -14.27 8.83 5.92
C ASP A 310 -14.38 9.59 4.59
N ILE A 311 -13.42 9.40 3.67
CA ILE A 311 -13.48 9.93 2.30
C ILE A 311 -14.69 9.37 1.56
N LEU A 312 -14.92 8.06 1.62
CA LEU A 312 -16.08 7.42 0.99
C LEU A 312 -17.40 7.91 1.57
N ASP A 313 -17.47 8.16 2.86
CA ASP A 313 -18.68 8.68 3.52
C ASP A 313 -18.98 10.13 3.10
N GLN A 314 -17.95 10.95 2.90
CA GLN A 314 -18.16 12.31 2.34
C GLN A 314 -18.66 12.26 0.91
N ILE A 315 -18.10 11.39 0.06
CA ILE A 315 -18.56 11.18 -1.32
C ILE A 315 -20.06 10.79 -1.34
N LYS A 316 -20.45 9.82 -0.50
CA LYS A 316 -21.85 9.39 -0.40
C LYS A 316 -22.80 10.51 0.03
N LYS A 317 -22.36 11.40 0.93
CA LYS A 317 -23.17 12.54 1.40
C LYS A 317 -23.34 13.60 0.32
N GLN A 318 -22.38 13.78 -0.58
CA GLN A 318 -22.46 14.74 -1.69
C GLN A 318 -23.36 14.27 -2.84
N LYS A 319 -23.59 12.96 -2.97
CA LYS A 319 -24.43 12.35 -4.01
C LYS A 319 -25.92 12.24 -3.60
N LYS A 320 -26.24 12.55 -2.35
CA LYS A 320 -27.61 12.63 -1.82
C LYS A 320 -28.15 14.05 -1.91
#